data_053bcc52da5f3e5de372e3fb9a5074f9
#
_entry.id   053bcc52da5f3e5de372e3fb9a5074f9
#
_cell.length_a   1.000
_cell.length_b   1.000
_cell.length_c   1.000
_cell.angle_alpha   90.00
_cell.angle_beta   90.00
_cell.angle_gamma   90.00
#
_symmetry.space_group_name_H-M   'P 1'
#
loop_
_entity.id
_entity.type
_entity.pdbx_description
1 polymer ?
#
loop_
_entity_poly.entity_id
_entity_poly.type
_entity_poly.pdbx_seq_one_letter_code
_entity_poly.pdbx_strand_id
1 'polypeptide(L)'
;MTKIYNFSAGPAVLPEEVLRQAQTEMLDWHGSGMSVMEMSHRGPEYMAIHAQAEQDLRELLTIPENYKVLFLQGGATTQFAAIPMNLLRGEATADYVDTGEWSRKAIKEAKIFCKANIAASSEDKNFSYVPAQSIWQLN
;
A
#
# COMPACT_ATOMS: atom_id res chain seq x y z
N MET A 1 -24.80 0.95 -21.29
CA MET A 1 -24.43 -0.18 -20.41
C MET A 1 -24.54 0.26 -18.96
N THR A 2 -25.06 -0.59 -18.08
CA THR A 2 -25.10 -0.29 -16.65
C THR A 2 -23.69 -0.53 -16.08
N LYS A 3 -23.10 0.50 -15.46
CA LYS A 3 -21.77 0.39 -14.83
C LYS A 3 -21.87 -0.51 -13.59
N ILE A 4 -20.97 -1.48 -13.49
CA ILE A 4 -20.81 -2.32 -12.29
C ILE A 4 -19.75 -1.69 -11.39
N TYR A 5 -20.09 -1.48 -10.13
CA TYR A 5 -19.14 -0.99 -9.12
C TYR A 5 -18.51 -2.20 -8.42
N ASN A 6 -17.31 -2.54 -8.83
CA ASN A 6 -16.50 -3.62 -8.22
C ASN A 6 -15.69 -3.07 -7.05
N PHE A 7 -15.77 -3.71 -5.89
CA PHE A 7 -15.03 -3.38 -4.68
C PHE A 7 -14.19 -4.58 -4.19
N SER A 8 -13.65 -5.36 -5.11
CA SER A 8 -12.77 -6.47 -4.76
C SER A 8 -11.45 -5.96 -4.15
N ALA A 9 -10.81 -6.79 -3.33
CA ALA A 9 -9.50 -6.48 -2.78
C ALA A 9 -8.42 -6.52 -3.88
N GLY A 10 -7.95 -5.36 -4.29
CA GLY A 10 -7.03 -5.14 -5.40
C GLY A 10 -7.75 -4.65 -6.65
N PRO A 11 -8.37 -5.51 -7.48
CA PRO A 11 -9.10 -5.04 -8.68
C PRO A 11 -10.42 -4.37 -8.26
N ALA A 12 -10.50 -3.05 -8.40
CA ALA A 12 -11.66 -2.27 -8.01
C ALA A 12 -12.08 -1.30 -9.12
N VAL A 13 -13.27 -0.72 -8.98
CA VAL A 13 -13.77 0.30 -9.89
C VAL A 13 -12.83 1.52 -9.92
N LEU A 14 -12.53 1.99 -11.11
CA LEU A 14 -11.82 3.25 -11.34
C LEU A 14 -12.80 4.33 -11.80
N PRO A 15 -12.54 5.62 -11.53
CA PRO A 15 -13.27 6.71 -12.13
C PRO A 15 -13.25 6.60 -13.66
N GLU A 16 -14.36 6.92 -14.30
CA GLU A 16 -14.48 6.78 -15.75
C GLU A 16 -13.54 7.72 -16.49
N GLU A 17 -13.33 8.91 -15.95
CA GLU A 17 -12.42 9.91 -16.49
C GLU A 17 -10.99 9.39 -16.57
N VAL A 18 -10.54 8.70 -15.51
CA VAL A 18 -9.20 8.07 -15.47
C VAL A 18 -9.08 6.98 -16.53
N LEU A 19 -10.13 6.16 -16.72
CA LEU A 19 -10.12 5.11 -17.75
C LEU A 19 -10.08 5.69 -19.16
N ARG A 20 -10.81 6.80 -19.41
CA ARG A 20 -10.81 7.50 -20.69
C ARG A 20 -9.45 8.13 -20.98
N GLN A 21 -8.84 8.76 -19.99
CA GLN A 21 -7.49 9.31 -20.13
C GLN A 21 -6.49 8.19 -20.44
N ALA A 22 -6.49 7.10 -19.67
CA ALA A 22 -5.63 5.95 -19.92
C ALA A 22 -5.84 5.35 -21.34
N GLN A 23 -7.08 5.30 -21.83
CA GLN A 23 -7.38 4.86 -23.19
C GLN A 23 -6.78 5.80 -24.25
N THR A 24 -6.88 7.10 -24.05
CA THR A 24 -6.36 8.10 -24.99
C THR A 24 -4.84 8.07 -25.05
N GLU A 25 -4.18 7.88 -23.91
CA GLU A 25 -2.72 7.88 -23.78
C GLU A 25 -2.09 6.49 -23.98
N MET A 26 -2.91 5.46 -24.26
CA MET A 26 -2.45 4.07 -24.32
C MET A 26 -1.39 3.82 -25.40
N LEU A 27 -1.50 4.48 -26.55
CA LEU A 27 -0.57 4.30 -27.69
C LEU A 27 0.50 5.39 -27.77
N ASP A 28 0.21 6.56 -27.22
CA ASP A 28 1.10 7.72 -27.31
C ASP A 28 0.90 8.64 -26.11
N TRP A 29 1.80 8.56 -25.15
CA TRP A 29 1.77 9.44 -24.01
C TRP A 29 2.35 10.82 -24.37
N HIS A 30 1.48 11.82 -24.45
CA HIS A 30 1.81 13.23 -24.68
C HIS A 30 2.74 13.50 -25.88
N GLY A 31 2.59 12.75 -26.96
CA GLY A 31 3.40 12.93 -28.18
C GLY A 31 4.81 12.33 -28.10
N SER A 32 5.05 11.47 -27.11
CA SER A 32 6.34 10.78 -26.97
C SER A 32 6.57 9.68 -28.00
N GLY A 33 5.51 9.27 -28.71
CA GLY A 33 5.54 8.15 -29.67
C GLY A 33 5.58 6.78 -29.00
N MET A 34 5.35 6.69 -27.68
CA MET A 34 5.33 5.43 -26.95
C MET A 34 4.28 5.42 -25.83
N SER A 35 3.81 4.22 -25.49
CA SER A 35 2.97 3.97 -24.31
C SER A 35 3.77 4.12 -23.01
N VAL A 36 3.11 4.50 -21.93
CA VAL A 36 3.71 4.42 -20.59
C VAL A 36 4.21 3.01 -20.27
N MET A 37 3.55 1.97 -20.81
CA MET A 37 3.92 0.57 -20.64
C MET A 37 5.26 0.19 -21.32
N GLU A 38 5.71 1.00 -22.28
CA GLU A 38 6.96 0.78 -23.04
C GLU A 38 8.12 1.62 -22.55
N MET A 39 7.86 2.58 -21.66
CA MET A 39 8.86 3.53 -21.14
C MET A 39 9.87 2.85 -20.22
N SER A 40 11.14 3.22 -20.40
CA SER A 40 12.16 2.91 -19.39
C SER A 40 11.88 3.72 -18.11
N HIS A 41 11.93 3.07 -16.94
CA HIS A 41 11.83 3.77 -15.65
C HIS A 41 12.96 4.80 -15.40
N ARG A 42 13.97 4.85 -16.27
CA ARG A 42 15.07 5.85 -16.26
C ARG A 42 14.89 6.93 -17.29
N GLY A 43 13.87 6.82 -18.16
CA GLY A 43 13.55 7.83 -19.16
C GLY A 43 12.95 9.09 -18.56
N PRO A 44 13.16 10.27 -19.18
CA PRO A 44 12.66 11.53 -18.65
C PRO A 44 11.13 11.57 -18.56
N GLU A 45 10.42 10.92 -19.48
CA GLU A 45 8.96 10.85 -19.48
C GLU A 45 8.44 10.09 -18.25
N TYR A 46 9.01 8.91 -17.99
CA TYR A 46 8.65 8.13 -16.80
C TYR A 46 9.02 8.85 -15.51
N MET A 47 10.19 9.47 -15.46
CA MET A 47 10.63 10.24 -14.29
C MET A 47 9.71 11.42 -14.00
N ALA A 48 9.15 12.07 -15.03
CA ALA A 48 8.16 13.13 -14.87
C ALA A 48 6.84 12.60 -14.29
N ILE A 49 6.35 11.45 -14.79
CA ILE A 49 5.16 10.79 -14.25
C ILE A 49 5.37 10.42 -12.77
N HIS A 50 6.51 9.83 -12.45
CA HIS A 50 6.85 9.43 -11.08
C HIS A 50 6.91 10.64 -10.12
N ALA A 51 7.56 11.72 -10.54
CA ALA A 51 7.67 12.94 -9.74
C ALA A 51 6.29 13.58 -9.50
N GLN A 52 5.44 13.62 -10.53
CA GLN A 52 4.08 14.13 -10.39
C GLN A 52 3.24 13.26 -9.44
N ALA A 53 3.32 11.94 -9.56
CA ALA A 53 2.60 11.02 -8.68
C ALA A 53 3.03 11.17 -7.20
N GLU A 54 4.32 11.38 -6.93
CA GLU A 54 4.79 11.67 -5.59
C GLU A 54 4.27 13.01 -5.07
N GLN A 55 4.32 14.05 -5.90
CA GLN A 55 3.81 15.38 -5.54
C GLN A 55 2.31 15.32 -5.22
N ASP A 56 1.50 14.69 -6.07
CA ASP A 56 0.06 14.55 -5.87
C ASP A 56 -0.26 13.82 -4.56
N LEU A 57 0.47 12.76 -4.24
CA LEU A 57 0.31 12.06 -2.95
C LEU A 57 0.64 12.96 -1.76
N ARG A 58 1.73 13.74 -1.86
CA ARG A 58 2.12 14.68 -0.80
C ARG A 58 1.05 15.75 -0.57
N GLU A 59 0.51 16.32 -1.63
CA GLU A 59 -0.53 17.34 -1.56
C GLU A 59 -1.84 16.77 -1.01
N LEU A 60 -2.34 15.66 -1.57
CA LEU A 60 -3.60 15.05 -1.19
C LEU A 60 -3.62 14.53 0.25
N LEU A 61 -2.50 13.99 0.72
CA LEU A 61 -2.37 13.40 2.06
C LEU A 61 -1.66 14.32 3.06
N THR A 62 -1.29 15.52 2.65
CA THR A 62 -0.55 16.50 3.48
C THR A 62 0.71 15.85 4.10
N ILE A 63 1.51 15.14 3.27
CA ILE A 63 2.70 14.43 3.73
C ILE A 63 3.85 15.43 3.99
N PRO A 64 4.36 15.55 5.24
CA PRO A 64 5.46 16.44 5.54
C PRO A 64 6.76 16.05 4.80
N GLU A 65 7.63 17.02 4.54
CA GLU A 65 8.89 16.81 3.79
C GLU A 65 9.87 15.84 4.45
N ASN A 66 9.81 15.70 5.77
CA ASN A 66 10.64 14.76 6.53
C ASN A 66 10.22 13.29 6.37
N TYR A 67 9.07 13.01 5.72
CA TYR A 67 8.67 11.65 5.33
C TYR A 67 9.09 11.37 3.89
N LYS A 68 9.52 10.14 3.62
CA LYS A 68 9.80 9.66 2.27
C LYS A 68 8.60 8.90 1.70
N VAL A 69 8.26 9.18 0.44
CA VAL A 69 7.30 8.39 -0.32
C VAL A 69 8.08 7.35 -1.12
N LEU A 70 7.72 6.08 -1.00
CA LEU A 70 8.40 4.97 -1.66
C LEU A 70 7.40 4.16 -2.47
N PHE A 71 7.67 4.01 -3.76
CA PHE A 71 6.92 3.12 -4.66
C PHE A 71 7.64 1.77 -4.71
N LEU A 72 7.14 0.80 -3.94
CA LEU A 72 7.78 -0.50 -3.77
C LEU A 72 6.99 -1.60 -4.49
N GLN A 73 7.70 -2.50 -5.13
CA GLN A 73 7.14 -3.70 -5.73
C GLN A 73 6.84 -4.77 -4.65
N GLY A 74 6.08 -5.83 -5.02
CA GLY A 74 5.85 -7.01 -4.17
C GLY A 74 4.55 -6.99 -3.39
N GLY A 75 3.82 -5.88 -3.39
CA GLY A 75 2.52 -5.72 -2.72
C GLY A 75 2.58 -5.92 -1.21
N ALA A 76 1.41 -6.02 -0.57
CA ALA A 76 1.28 -6.14 0.88
C ALA A 76 1.97 -7.41 1.45
N THR A 77 1.94 -8.51 0.74
CA THR A 77 2.54 -9.77 1.23
C THR A 77 4.04 -9.64 1.43
N THR A 78 4.77 -9.03 0.49
CA THR A 78 6.20 -8.78 0.67
C THR A 78 6.45 -7.77 1.79
N GLN A 79 5.60 -6.77 1.95
CA GLN A 79 5.73 -5.78 3.02
C GLN A 79 5.55 -6.39 4.42
N PHE A 80 4.74 -7.42 4.58
CA PHE A 80 4.61 -8.12 5.87
C PHE A 80 5.93 -8.70 6.36
N ALA A 81 6.79 -9.16 5.46
CA ALA A 81 8.14 -9.60 5.79
C ALA A 81 9.13 -8.43 5.86
N ALA A 82 9.08 -7.50 4.89
CA ALA A 82 10.04 -6.40 4.78
C ALA A 82 9.98 -5.43 5.97
N ILE A 83 8.79 -5.18 6.52
CA ILE A 83 8.61 -4.29 7.68
C ILE A 83 9.41 -4.79 8.90
N PRO A 84 9.20 -6.00 9.43
CA PRO A 84 10.00 -6.46 10.56
C PRO A 84 11.48 -6.59 10.20
N MET A 85 11.84 -7.05 9.01
CA MET A 85 13.24 -7.12 8.59
C MET A 85 13.99 -5.78 8.68
N ASN A 86 13.32 -4.68 8.38
CA ASN A 86 13.95 -3.36 8.32
C ASN A 86 13.77 -2.53 9.60
N LEU A 87 12.68 -2.71 10.33
CA LEU A 87 12.30 -1.83 11.43
C LEU A 87 12.60 -2.38 12.83
N LEU A 88 12.84 -3.68 12.98
CA LEU A 88 13.17 -4.25 14.29
C LEU A 88 14.45 -3.67 14.89
N ARG A 89 15.45 -3.38 14.07
CA ARG A 89 16.72 -2.74 14.50
C ARG A 89 17.36 -3.39 15.71
N GLY A 90 17.24 -4.71 15.84
CA GLY A 90 17.78 -5.47 16.97
C GLY A 90 16.78 -5.76 18.08
N GLU A 91 15.57 -5.21 18.04
CA GLU A 91 14.49 -5.55 18.97
C GLU A 91 13.99 -6.99 18.72
N ALA A 92 13.70 -7.69 19.81
CA ALA A 92 13.27 -9.09 19.74
C ALA A 92 11.74 -9.24 19.58
N THR A 93 10.98 -8.17 19.79
CA THR A 93 9.50 -8.18 19.82
C THR A 93 8.93 -7.08 18.95
N ALA A 94 7.76 -7.35 18.35
CA ALA A 94 6.96 -6.33 17.66
C ALA A 94 5.48 -6.52 18.02
N ASP A 95 4.77 -5.40 18.16
CA ASP A 95 3.35 -5.37 18.52
C ASP A 95 2.46 -5.37 17.27
N TYR A 96 1.40 -6.14 17.31
CA TYR A 96 0.41 -6.28 16.26
C TYR A 96 -1.01 -6.16 16.80
N VAL A 97 -1.87 -5.49 16.06
CA VAL A 97 -3.31 -5.47 16.33
C VAL A 97 -4.00 -6.43 15.36
N ASP A 98 -4.62 -7.49 15.90
CA ASP A 98 -5.30 -8.48 15.06
C ASP A 98 -6.74 -8.04 14.75
N THR A 99 -6.95 -7.61 13.51
CA THR A 99 -8.23 -7.11 12.99
C THR A 99 -8.78 -7.95 11.85
N GLY A 100 -8.21 -9.13 11.60
CA GLY A 100 -8.72 -10.05 10.59
C GLY A 100 -7.65 -10.80 9.80
N GLU A 101 -8.03 -11.27 8.62
CA GLU A 101 -7.19 -12.18 7.82
C GLU A 101 -5.82 -11.56 7.46
N TRP A 102 -5.79 -10.30 7.08
CA TRP A 102 -4.55 -9.64 6.65
C TRP A 102 -3.60 -9.39 7.82
N SER A 103 -4.10 -8.97 8.98
CA SER A 103 -3.28 -8.84 10.19
C SER A 103 -2.72 -10.19 10.65
N ARG A 104 -3.50 -11.26 10.55
CA ARG A 104 -3.04 -12.63 10.83
C ARG A 104 -1.91 -13.08 9.90
N LYS A 105 -2.00 -12.75 8.59
CA LYS A 105 -0.91 -12.99 7.65
C LYS A 105 0.34 -12.21 8.03
N ALA A 106 0.19 -10.92 8.36
CA ALA A 106 1.31 -10.10 8.81
C ALA A 106 1.97 -10.65 10.09
N ILE A 107 1.18 -11.04 11.08
CA ILE A 107 1.65 -11.67 12.32
C ILE A 107 2.40 -12.97 12.03
N LYS A 108 1.90 -13.78 11.10
CA LYS A 108 2.55 -15.05 10.70
C LYS A 108 3.92 -14.78 10.10
N GLU A 109 4.04 -13.83 9.18
CA GLU A 109 5.32 -13.45 8.58
C GLU A 109 6.27 -12.87 9.62
N ALA A 110 5.80 -12.00 10.51
CA ALA A 110 6.62 -11.40 11.56
C ALA A 110 7.26 -12.43 12.50
N LYS A 111 6.57 -13.53 12.79
CA LYS A 111 7.09 -14.61 13.64
C LYS A 111 8.35 -15.28 13.12
N ILE A 112 8.69 -15.09 11.84
CA ILE A 112 9.95 -15.57 11.24
C ILE A 112 11.13 -14.72 11.75
N PHE A 113 10.90 -13.45 12.07
CA PHE A 113 11.93 -12.47 12.39
C PHE A 113 11.97 -12.07 13.87
N CYS A 114 10.85 -12.17 14.58
CA CYS A 114 10.73 -11.73 15.97
C CYS A 114 9.61 -12.45 16.72
N LYS A 115 9.52 -12.20 18.02
CA LYS A 115 8.34 -12.54 18.82
C LYS A 115 7.23 -11.53 18.49
N ALA A 116 6.21 -11.96 17.77
CA ALA A 116 5.03 -11.14 17.51
C ALA A 116 4.11 -11.13 18.74
N ASN A 117 3.97 -9.97 19.40
CA ASN A 117 3.01 -9.76 20.46
C ASN A 117 1.68 -9.30 19.85
N ILE A 118 0.57 -9.92 20.25
CA ILE A 118 -0.76 -9.48 19.85
C ILE A 118 -1.26 -8.48 20.91
N ALA A 119 -1.06 -7.19 20.62
CA ALA A 119 -1.41 -6.10 21.52
C ALA A 119 -2.92 -5.97 21.77
N ALA A 120 -3.72 -6.29 20.74
CA ALA A 120 -5.18 -6.35 20.84
C ALA A 120 -5.75 -7.19 19.70
N SER A 121 -6.98 -7.69 19.87
CA SER A 121 -7.72 -8.41 18.82
C SER A 121 -9.20 -8.06 18.87
N SER A 122 -9.85 -8.10 17.71
CA SER A 122 -11.31 -7.99 17.56
C SER A 122 -11.97 -9.31 17.14
N GLU A 123 -11.30 -10.43 17.37
CA GLU A 123 -11.79 -11.78 17.06
C GLU A 123 -13.10 -12.12 17.80
N ASP A 124 -13.30 -11.56 19.00
CA ASP A 124 -14.50 -11.73 19.82
C ASP A 124 -15.80 -11.35 19.10
N LYS A 125 -15.72 -10.42 18.15
CA LYS A 125 -16.85 -9.99 17.31
C LYS A 125 -16.58 -10.24 15.82
N ASN A 126 -15.88 -11.31 15.52
CA ASN A 126 -15.56 -11.71 14.14
C ASN A 126 -14.95 -10.55 13.31
N PHE A 127 -14.04 -9.78 13.92
CA PHE A 127 -13.32 -8.67 13.28
C PHE A 127 -14.20 -7.55 12.74
N SER A 128 -15.36 -7.31 13.35
CA SER A 128 -16.29 -6.26 12.92
C SER A 128 -15.96 -4.86 13.45
N TYR A 129 -14.89 -4.71 14.23
CA TYR A 129 -14.43 -3.42 14.78
C TYR A 129 -12.92 -3.38 14.91
N VAL A 130 -12.37 -2.18 15.12
CA VAL A 130 -10.95 -1.98 15.45
C VAL A 130 -10.85 -1.71 16.97
N PRO A 131 -10.03 -2.48 17.72
CA PRO A 131 -9.84 -2.24 19.14
C PRO A 131 -9.30 -0.83 19.42
N ALA A 132 -9.88 -0.14 20.40
CA ALA A 132 -9.42 1.19 20.79
C ALA A 132 -7.98 1.13 21.32
N GLN A 133 -7.18 2.13 21.01
CA GLN A 133 -5.77 2.18 21.41
C GLN A 133 -5.58 2.10 22.93
N SER A 134 -6.55 2.60 23.70
CA SER A 134 -6.54 2.59 25.17
C SER A 134 -6.52 1.19 25.80
N ILE A 135 -6.86 0.14 25.04
CA ILE A 135 -6.87 -1.26 25.53
C ILE A 135 -5.69 -2.08 24.98
N TRP A 136 -4.80 -1.48 24.18
CA TRP A 136 -3.66 -2.20 23.63
C TRP A 136 -2.65 -2.55 24.71
N GLN A 137 -2.24 -3.81 24.71
CA GLN A 137 -1.19 -4.33 25.61
C GLN A 137 0.13 -4.36 24.83
N LEU A 138 0.79 -3.23 24.83
CA LEU A 138 2.10 -3.08 24.16
C LEU A 138 3.21 -3.75 24.99
N ASN A 139 4.25 -4.21 24.28
CA ASN A 139 5.44 -4.85 24.85
C ASN A 139 6.45 -3.82 25.34
#